data_80560fd7f18a2561b6bd3223a5e7e55f
#
_entry.id   80560fd7f18a2561b6bd3223a5e7e55f
#
_cell.length_a   1.000
_cell.length_b   1.000
_cell.length_c   1.000
_cell.angle_alpha   90.00
_cell.angle_beta   90.00
_cell.angle_gamma   90.00
#
_symmetry.space_group_name_H-M   'P 1'
#
loop_
_entity.id
_entity.type
_entity.pdbx_description
1 polymer ?
#
loop_
_entity_poly.entity_id
_entity_poly.type
_entity_poly.pdbx_seq_one_letter_code
_entity_poly.pdbx_strand_id
1 'polypeptide(L)'
;MNIIIITGGSKGIGRALAEKYAQENYKVYSLSRSITDLQNVTQVPVDLSDTKVTHDTFTMLLGEIKDLPISSVTLINNAGRLGVISNLENIPSEDIAKSIHLNTTTPLILSSLFIKATQQLTCKKQIISISSGAAVKPYEGWSIYCTSKAAIDMMTKTIAAEQNELEHGVKCNAIYPGVVDTNMQTDIRSTNEKDFKNVQRFIDLKENDQLYTPEYVAETIFTIDIQNKLKNGDIVDIRNFQ
;
A
#
# COMPACT_ATOMS: atom_id res chain seq x y z
N MET A 1 -18.72 -1.74 13.88
CA MET A 1 -18.20 -2.56 12.75
C MET A 1 -16.74 -2.26 12.50
N ASN A 2 -15.98 -3.21 11.96
CA ASN A 2 -14.60 -3.00 11.55
C ASN A 2 -14.58 -2.58 10.08
N ILE A 3 -13.87 -1.50 9.76
CA ILE A 3 -13.81 -0.92 8.42
C ILE A 3 -12.38 -0.99 7.91
N ILE A 4 -12.21 -1.38 6.66
CA ILE A 4 -10.94 -1.38 5.95
C ILE A 4 -11.09 -0.66 4.62
N ILE A 5 -10.17 0.25 4.32
CA ILE A 5 -10.09 0.97 3.06
C ILE A 5 -8.76 0.62 2.40
N ILE A 6 -8.80 0.07 1.18
CA ILE A 6 -7.63 -0.44 0.48
C ILE A 6 -7.47 0.27 -0.85
N THR A 7 -6.31 0.86 -1.10
CA THR A 7 -5.98 1.41 -2.41
C THR A 7 -5.37 0.35 -3.32
N GLY A 8 -5.77 0.32 -4.61
CA GLY A 8 -5.27 -0.67 -5.57
C GLY A 8 -5.79 -2.09 -5.32
N GLY A 9 -7.03 -2.24 -4.83
CA GLY A 9 -7.62 -3.53 -4.45
C GLY A 9 -8.13 -4.38 -5.60
N SER A 10 -7.92 -4.01 -6.88
CA SER A 10 -8.44 -4.78 -8.02
C SER A 10 -7.56 -5.97 -8.45
N LYS A 11 -6.30 -6.04 -8.01
CA LYS A 11 -5.34 -7.10 -8.37
C LYS A 11 -4.22 -7.27 -7.34
N GLY A 12 -3.48 -8.38 -7.45
CA GLY A 12 -2.29 -8.66 -6.64
C GLY A 12 -2.55 -8.59 -5.14
N ILE A 13 -1.62 -8.04 -4.38
CA ILE A 13 -1.71 -7.93 -2.91
C ILE A 13 -2.99 -7.23 -2.47
N GLY A 14 -3.35 -6.12 -3.12
CA GLY A 14 -4.55 -5.36 -2.75
C GLY A 14 -5.85 -6.14 -2.90
N ARG A 15 -5.97 -6.97 -3.96
CA ARG A 15 -7.10 -7.88 -4.15
C ARG A 15 -7.16 -8.93 -3.06
N ALA A 16 -6.04 -9.60 -2.80
CA ALA A 16 -5.97 -10.63 -1.76
C ALA A 16 -6.28 -10.06 -0.37
N LEU A 17 -5.82 -8.83 -0.07
CA LEU A 17 -6.19 -8.13 1.16
C LEU A 17 -7.70 -7.86 1.22
N ALA A 18 -8.30 -7.35 0.13
CA ALA A 18 -9.73 -7.08 0.09
C ALA A 18 -10.57 -8.34 0.32
N GLU A 19 -10.20 -9.46 -0.32
CA GLU A 19 -10.84 -10.77 -0.14
C GLU A 19 -10.65 -11.28 1.30
N LYS A 20 -9.43 -11.23 1.85
CA LYS A 20 -9.15 -11.68 3.22
C LYS A 20 -9.97 -10.91 4.25
N TYR A 21 -9.95 -9.58 4.22
CA TYR A 21 -10.72 -8.78 5.18
C TYR A 21 -12.24 -8.96 5.02
N ALA A 22 -12.74 -9.17 3.78
CA ALA A 22 -14.15 -9.46 3.54
C ALA A 22 -14.57 -10.81 4.13
N GLN A 23 -13.72 -11.86 4.03
CA GLN A 23 -13.92 -13.16 4.66
C GLN A 23 -13.98 -13.09 6.19
N GLU A 24 -13.26 -12.13 6.78
CA GLU A 24 -13.23 -11.88 8.23
C GLU A 24 -14.32 -10.88 8.70
N ASN A 25 -15.35 -10.68 7.86
CA ASN A 25 -16.52 -9.83 8.16
C ASN A 25 -16.20 -8.34 8.38
N TYR A 26 -15.13 -7.81 7.79
CA TYR A 26 -14.89 -6.38 7.73
C TYR A 26 -15.76 -5.74 6.64
N LYS A 27 -16.18 -4.49 6.86
CA LYS A 27 -16.72 -3.64 5.81
C LYS A 27 -15.54 -3.14 4.96
N VAL A 28 -15.39 -3.68 3.76
CA VAL A 28 -14.25 -3.42 2.88
C VAL A 28 -14.62 -2.42 1.80
N TYR A 29 -13.78 -1.39 1.64
CA TYR A 29 -13.80 -0.46 0.53
C TYR A 29 -12.52 -0.60 -0.29
N SER A 30 -12.65 -0.83 -1.59
CA SER A 30 -11.55 -1.01 -2.53
C SER A 30 -11.51 0.15 -3.52
N LEU A 31 -10.48 1.00 -3.44
CA LEU A 31 -10.27 2.14 -4.31
C LEU A 31 -9.35 1.74 -5.47
N SER A 32 -9.87 1.68 -6.68
CA SER A 32 -9.10 1.33 -7.87
C SER A 32 -9.77 1.81 -9.16
N ARG A 33 -9.05 1.85 -10.28
CA ARG A 33 -9.61 2.24 -11.57
C ARG A 33 -10.62 1.24 -12.14
N SER A 34 -10.44 -0.03 -11.81
CA SER A 34 -11.23 -1.12 -12.40
C SER A 34 -12.10 -1.77 -11.35
N ILE A 35 -13.35 -2.03 -11.69
CA ILE A 35 -14.25 -2.91 -10.95
C ILE A 35 -13.95 -4.35 -11.38
N THR A 36 -13.95 -5.25 -10.41
CA THR A 36 -13.67 -6.68 -10.60
C THR A 36 -14.73 -7.53 -9.89
N ASP A 37 -14.60 -8.85 -9.95
CA ASP A 37 -15.53 -9.83 -9.36
C ASP A 37 -15.38 -10.03 -7.84
N LEU A 38 -14.94 -9.02 -7.09
CA LEU A 38 -14.78 -9.08 -5.64
C LEU A 38 -16.14 -9.20 -4.94
N GLN A 39 -16.29 -10.24 -4.12
CA GLN A 39 -17.51 -10.47 -3.32
C GLN A 39 -17.42 -9.75 -1.97
N ASN A 40 -18.54 -9.19 -1.50
CA ASN A 40 -18.64 -8.51 -0.21
C ASN A 40 -17.68 -7.31 -0.03
N VAL A 41 -17.22 -6.72 -1.14
CA VAL A 41 -16.34 -5.55 -1.20
C VAL A 41 -17.06 -4.40 -1.90
N THR A 42 -17.15 -3.25 -1.25
CA THR A 42 -17.60 -2.02 -1.90
C THR A 42 -16.48 -1.47 -2.76
N GLN A 43 -16.63 -1.56 -4.07
CA GLN A 43 -15.63 -1.08 -5.00
C GLN A 43 -15.91 0.37 -5.38
N VAL A 44 -14.90 1.24 -5.20
CA VAL A 44 -14.96 2.68 -5.47
C VAL A 44 -14.06 2.97 -6.68
N PRO A 45 -14.63 3.17 -7.88
CA PRO A 45 -13.83 3.46 -9.07
C PRO A 45 -13.20 4.85 -8.96
N VAL A 46 -11.87 4.90 -8.99
CA VAL A 46 -11.10 6.15 -8.89
C VAL A 46 -9.74 6.01 -9.53
N ASP A 47 -9.31 7.02 -10.29
CA ASP A 47 -7.92 7.16 -10.70
C ASP A 47 -7.11 7.90 -9.63
N LEU A 48 -6.35 7.15 -8.85
CA LEU A 48 -5.52 7.66 -7.77
C LEU A 48 -4.31 8.50 -8.26
N SER A 49 -4.09 8.59 -9.58
CA SER A 49 -3.11 9.50 -10.17
C SER A 49 -3.65 10.91 -10.44
N ASP A 50 -4.94 11.14 -10.24
CA ASP A 50 -5.58 12.46 -10.27
C ASP A 50 -5.80 12.97 -8.85
N THR A 51 -5.09 14.04 -8.47
CA THR A 51 -5.16 14.63 -7.13
C THR A 51 -6.58 15.06 -6.75
N LYS A 52 -7.27 15.76 -7.66
CA LYS A 52 -8.61 16.31 -7.38
C LYS A 52 -9.62 15.19 -7.24
N VAL A 53 -9.65 14.26 -8.19
CA VAL A 53 -10.55 13.11 -8.16
C VAL A 53 -10.30 12.25 -6.92
N THR A 54 -9.03 12.00 -6.56
CA THR A 54 -8.65 11.28 -5.35
C THR A 54 -9.17 11.96 -4.09
N HIS A 55 -8.91 13.28 -3.96
CA HIS A 55 -9.35 14.07 -2.81
C HIS A 55 -10.87 14.05 -2.65
N ASP A 56 -11.60 14.36 -3.72
CA ASP A 56 -13.06 14.49 -3.69
C ASP A 56 -13.73 13.13 -3.40
N THR A 57 -13.31 12.06 -4.11
CA THR A 57 -13.83 10.70 -3.91
C THR A 57 -13.56 10.19 -2.49
N PHE A 58 -12.34 10.39 -1.98
CA PHE A 58 -11.98 9.91 -0.65
C PHE A 58 -12.69 10.71 0.45
N THR A 59 -12.84 12.02 0.28
CA THR A 59 -13.60 12.87 1.22
C THR A 59 -15.07 12.45 1.28
N MET A 60 -15.69 12.16 0.13
CA MET A 60 -17.05 11.64 0.07
C MET A 60 -17.17 10.30 0.80
N LEU A 61 -16.28 9.36 0.52
CA LEU A 61 -16.25 8.06 1.19
C LEU A 61 -16.11 8.20 2.72
N LEU A 62 -15.18 9.04 3.19
CA LEU A 62 -15.01 9.30 4.63
C LEU A 62 -16.25 9.93 5.25
N GLY A 63 -16.97 10.78 4.50
CA GLY A 63 -18.26 11.33 4.89
C GLY A 63 -19.35 10.27 5.08
N GLU A 64 -19.41 9.27 4.20
CA GLU A 64 -20.37 8.16 4.30
C GLU A 64 -20.09 7.24 5.49
N ILE A 65 -18.82 6.96 5.79
CA ILE A 65 -18.46 6.03 6.86
C ILE A 65 -18.52 6.63 8.26
N LYS A 66 -18.38 7.95 8.42
CA LYS A 66 -18.32 8.61 9.74
C LYS A 66 -19.55 8.37 10.63
N ASP A 67 -20.72 8.17 10.01
CA ASP A 67 -22.00 7.99 10.71
C ASP A 67 -22.27 6.51 11.03
N LEU A 68 -21.37 5.60 10.68
CA LEU A 68 -21.46 4.17 10.98
C LEU A 68 -20.97 3.87 12.42
N PRO A 69 -21.47 2.82 13.07
CA PRO A 69 -20.98 2.41 14.40
C PRO A 69 -19.58 1.74 14.28
N ILE A 70 -18.53 2.58 14.19
CA ILE A 70 -17.16 2.16 13.93
C ILE A 70 -16.52 1.60 15.19
N SER A 71 -16.05 0.34 15.14
CA SER A 71 -15.22 -0.30 16.18
C SER A 71 -13.72 -0.24 15.85
N SER A 72 -13.39 -0.24 14.57
CA SER A 72 -12.03 0.04 14.06
C SER A 72 -12.09 0.54 12.63
N VAL A 73 -11.12 1.37 12.24
CA VAL A 73 -10.96 1.81 10.86
C VAL A 73 -9.48 1.81 10.47
N THR A 74 -9.18 1.14 9.35
CA THR A 74 -7.80 1.04 8.82
C THR A 74 -7.77 1.48 7.37
N LEU A 75 -6.79 2.33 7.02
CA LEU A 75 -6.43 2.66 5.65
C LEU A 75 -5.19 1.84 5.25
N ILE A 76 -5.28 1.09 4.15
CA ILE A 76 -4.11 0.42 3.54
C ILE A 76 -3.70 1.16 2.27
N ASN A 77 -2.58 1.85 2.31
CA ASN A 77 -1.91 2.44 1.16
C ASN A 77 -1.12 1.35 0.43
N ASN A 78 -1.77 0.70 -0.55
CA ASN A 78 -1.18 -0.39 -1.34
C ASN A 78 -0.97 -0.02 -2.82
N ALA A 79 -1.76 0.89 -3.38
CA ALA A 79 -1.61 1.29 -4.78
C ALA A 79 -0.18 1.79 -5.08
N GLY A 80 0.38 1.32 -6.19
CA GLY A 80 1.72 1.72 -6.61
C GLY A 80 2.11 1.10 -7.95
N ARG A 81 3.17 1.65 -8.53
CA ARG A 81 3.78 1.18 -9.79
C ARG A 81 5.31 1.25 -9.70
N LEU A 82 5.99 0.44 -10.50
CA LEU A 82 7.46 0.53 -10.64
C LEU A 82 7.88 1.78 -11.42
N GLY A 83 7.09 2.16 -12.40
CA GLY A 83 7.52 3.09 -13.45
C GLY A 83 8.37 2.39 -14.50
N VAL A 84 8.99 3.17 -15.38
CA VAL A 84 9.96 2.68 -16.35
C VAL A 84 11.18 2.17 -15.62
N ILE A 85 11.59 0.95 -15.93
CA ILE A 85 12.80 0.31 -15.39
C ILE A 85 13.95 0.62 -16.32
N SER A 86 14.83 1.52 -15.92
CA SER A 86 16.05 1.92 -16.65
C SER A 86 16.92 2.82 -15.78
N ASN A 87 18.14 3.13 -16.23
CA ASN A 87 18.95 4.17 -15.62
C ASN A 87 18.24 5.53 -15.66
N LEU A 88 18.44 6.36 -14.63
CA LEU A 88 17.65 7.58 -14.41
C LEU A 88 17.65 8.54 -15.60
N GLU A 89 18.78 8.69 -16.30
CA GLU A 89 18.93 9.55 -17.47
C GLU A 89 18.06 9.13 -18.67
N ASN A 90 17.59 7.87 -18.69
CA ASN A 90 16.79 7.32 -19.77
C ASN A 90 15.28 7.29 -19.44
N ILE A 91 14.88 7.77 -18.27
CA ILE A 91 13.47 7.73 -17.84
C ILE A 91 12.76 9.02 -18.25
N PRO A 92 11.61 8.93 -18.97
CA PRO A 92 10.83 10.12 -19.31
C PRO A 92 10.34 10.87 -18.07
N SER A 93 10.41 12.21 -18.10
CA SER A 93 9.99 13.08 -16.98
C SER A 93 8.54 12.84 -16.56
N GLU A 94 7.65 12.56 -17.52
CA GLU A 94 6.24 12.28 -17.25
C GLU A 94 6.07 10.96 -16.47
N ASP A 95 6.91 9.94 -16.72
CA ASP A 95 6.87 8.70 -15.96
C ASP A 95 7.39 8.89 -14.54
N ILE A 96 8.45 9.71 -14.37
CA ILE A 96 8.94 10.11 -13.03
C ILE A 96 7.80 10.77 -12.25
N ALA A 97 7.18 11.80 -12.84
CA ALA A 97 6.10 12.56 -12.19
C ALA A 97 4.91 11.67 -11.81
N LYS A 98 4.42 10.83 -12.75
CA LYS A 98 3.30 9.90 -12.51
C LYS A 98 3.60 8.88 -11.42
N SER A 99 4.82 8.35 -11.40
CA SER A 99 5.20 7.31 -10.44
C SER A 99 5.36 7.89 -9.03
N ILE A 100 6.03 9.03 -8.88
CA ILE A 100 6.14 9.73 -7.59
C ILE A 100 4.76 10.17 -7.10
N HIS A 101 3.92 10.68 -8.00
CA HIS A 101 2.56 11.07 -7.63
C HIS A 101 1.78 9.89 -7.04
N LEU A 102 1.66 8.78 -7.78
CA LEU A 102 0.89 7.62 -7.32
C LEU A 102 1.50 6.96 -6.07
N ASN A 103 2.83 6.83 -6.02
CA ASN A 103 3.50 6.07 -4.96
C ASN A 103 3.75 6.88 -3.68
N THR A 104 3.73 8.23 -3.75
CA THR A 104 4.13 9.11 -2.64
C THR A 104 3.09 10.18 -2.35
N THR A 105 2.72 11.00 -3.34
CA THR A 105 1.79 12.12 -3.15
C THR A 105 0.41 11.62 -2.75
N THR A 106 -0.11 10.62 -3.46
CA THR A 106 -1.41 10.02 -3.17
C THR A 106 -1.51 9.44 -1.76
N PRO A 107 -0.58 8.58 -1.28
CA PRO A 107 -0.59 8.11 0.11
C PRO A 107 -0.56 9.25 1.14
N LEU A 108 0.20 10.32 0.90
CA LEU A 108 0.21 11.49 1.78
C LEU A 108 -1.15 12.17 1.85
N ILE A 109 -1.80 12.41 0.71
CA ILE A 109 -3.14 13.02 0.63
C ILE A 109 -4.16 12.17 1.37
N LEU A 110 -4.21 10.86 1.07
CA LEU A 110 -5.15 9.93 1.70
C LEU A 110 -4.93 9.83 3.21
N SER A 111 -3.67 9.76 3.65
CA SER A 111 -3.32 9.73 5.08
C SER A 111 -3.76 11.02 5.79
N SER A 112 -3.53 12.18 5.19
CA SER A 112 -3.95 13.48 5.74
C SER A 112 -5.47 13.56 5.89
N LEU A 113 -6.23 13.19 4.85
CA LEU A 113 -7.69 13.19 4.87
C LEU A 113 -8.24 12.18 5.89
N PHE A 114 -7.63 10.99 5.96
CA PHE A 114 -8.01 9.94 6.91
C PHE A 114 -7.81 10.40 8.36
N ILE A 115 -6.64 10.94 8.70
CA ILE A 115 -6.33 11.46 10.03
C ILE A 115 -7.35 12.54 10.42
N LYS A 116 -7.58 13.52 9.53
CA LYS A 116 -8.53 14.61 9.77
C LYS A 116 -9.96 14.10 10.01
N ALA A 117 -10.43 13.18 9.17
CA ALA A 117 -11.81 12.67 9.26
C ALA A 117 -12.04 11.76 10.48
N THR A 118 -10.99 11.07 10.96
CA THR A 118 -11.08 10.14 12.08
C THR A 118 -10.66 10.75 13.42
N GLN A 119 -10.30 12.03 13.46
CA GLN A 119 -9.76 12.70 14.64
C GLN A 119 -10.63 12.53 15.89
N GLN A 120 -11.94 12.59 15.75
CA GLN A 120 -12.91 12.50 16.86
C GLN A 120 -13.26 11.06 17.27
N LEU A 121 -12.76 10.05 16.51
CA LEU A 121 -13.02 8.66 16.84
C LEU A 121 -12.09 8.19 17.96
N THR A 122 -12.65 7.49 18.95
CA THR A 122 -11.90 6.89 20.07
C THR A 122 -11.56 5.41 19.85
N CYS A 123 -12.04 4.81 18.76
CA CYS A 123 -11.75 3.43 18.38
C CYS A 123 -10.34 3.27 17.81
N LYS A 124 -9.93 2.01 17.53
CA LYS A 124 -8.68 1.72 16.81
C LYS A 124 -8.68 2.39 15.44
N LYS A 125 -7.67 3.22 15.18
CA LYS A 125 -7.44 3.90 13.91
C LYS A 125 -6.04 3.59 13.43
N GLN A 126 -5.90 3.14 12.18
CA GLN A 126 -4.61 2.69 11.68
C GLN A 126 -4.39 3.04 10.21
N ILE A 127 -3.15 3.35 9.87
CA ILE A 127 -2.65 3.44 8.49
C ILE A 127 -1.57 2.37 8.32
N ILE A 128 -1.74 1.49 7.34
CA ILE A 128 -0.74 0.52 6.94
C ILE A 128 -0.30 0.87 5.52
N SER A 129 0.99 1.10 5.33
CA SER A 129 1.55 1.39 4.01
C SER A 129 2.35 0.20 3.48
N ILE A 130 2.04 -0.26 2.26
CA ILE A 130 2.82 -1.30 1.60
C ILE A 130 4.07 -0.66 1.02
N SER A 131 5.18 -0.82 1.74
CA SER A 131 6.51 -0.36 1.34
C SER A 131 7.28 -1.48 0.63
N SER A 132 8.60 -1.47 0.71
CA SER A 132 9.45 -2.47 0.04
C SER A 132 10.85 -2.45 0.64
N GLY A 133 11.58 -3.56 0.57
CA GLY A 133 13.02 -3.57 0.81
C GLY A 133 13.82 -2.62 -0.11
N ALA A 134 13.23 -2.17 -1.21
CA ALA A 134 13.78 -1.13 -2.08
C ALA A 134 13.84 0.26 -1.41
N ALA A 135 13.14 0.46 -0.29
CA ALA A 135 13.25 1.69 0.52
C ALA A 135 14.63 1.86 1.18
N VAL A 136 15.30 0.75 1.48
CA VAL A 136 16.59 0.73 2.20
C VAL A 136 17.73 0.12 1.41
N LYS A 137 17.44 -0.55 0.29
CA LYS A 137 18.43 -1.15 -0.59
C LYS A 137 18.33 -0.55 -1.99
N PRO A 138 19.42 0.03 -2.53
CA PRO A 138 19.41 0.55 -3.90
C PRO A 138 19.38 -0.60 -4.93
N TYR A 139 18.65 -0.37 -6.01
CA TYR A 139 18.65 -1.20 -7.20
C TYR A 139 18.89 -0.31 -8.43
N GLU A 140 19.92 -0.61 -9.21
CA GLU A 140 20.15 0.05 -10.49
C GLU A 140 18.91 -0.15 -11.38
N GLY A 141 18.46 0.88 -12.07
CA GLY A 141 17.23 0.84 -12.87
C GLY A 141 15.93 1.12 -12.11
N TRP A 142 15.95 1.21 -10.77
CA TRP A 142 14.78 1.47 -9.94
C TRP A 142 14.82 2.80 -9.18
N SER A 143 15.48 3.81 -9.72
CA SER A 143 15.66 5.11 -9.02
C SER A 143 14.35 5.69 -8.51
N ILE A 144 13.29 5.68 -9.35
CA ILE A 144 11.97 6.19 -8.97
C ILE A 144 11.34 5.34 -7.86
N TYR A 145 11.37 4.02 -8.05
CA TYR A 145 10.74 3.10 -7.12
C TYR A 145 11.40 3.13 -5.74
N CYS A 146 12.73 3.03 -5.70
CA CYS A 146 13.49 3.14 -4.45
C CYS A 146 13.21 4.45 -3.72
N THR A 147 13.27 5.59 -4.44
CA THR A 147 12.97 6.91 -3.88
C THR A 147 11.55 6.96 -3.31
N SER A 148 10.55 6.47 -4.06
CA SER A 148 9.16 6.48 -3.61
C SER A 148 8.93 5.61 -2.38
N LYS A 149 9.58 4.46 -2.28
CA LYS A 149 9.43 3.56 -1.12
C LYS A 149 10.19 4.08 0.11
N ALA A 150 11.34 4.71 -0.07
CA ALA A 150 12.02 5.44 1.00
C ALA A 150 11.16 6.58 1.55
N ALA A 151 10.44 7.29 0.66
CA ALA A 151 9.50 8.33 1.08
C ALA A 151 8.33 7.76 1.90
N ILE A 152 7.79 6.57 1.55
CA ILE A 152 6.76 5.89 2.34
C ILE A 152 7.26 5.55 3.75
N ASP A 153 8.49 5.06 3.88
CA ASP A 153 9.07 4.74 5.18
C ASP A 153 9.22 5.99 6.05
N MET A 154 9.72 7.09 5.48
CA MET A 154 9.86 8.34 6.22
C MET A 154 8.49 8.95 6.56
N MET A 155 7.54 8.94 5.62
CA MET A 155 6.15 9.37 5.87
C MET A 155 5.55 8.61 7.07
N THR A 156 5.71 7.29 7.11
CA THR A 156 5.20 6.44 8.20
C THR A 156 5.76 6.88 9.55
N LYS A 157 7.09 7.08 9.65
CA LYS A 157 7.76 7.51 10.88
C LYS A 157 7.33 8.92 11.31
N THR A 158 7.22 9.84 10.36
CA THR A 158 6.86 11.23 10.63
C THR A 158 5.43 11.33 11.13
N ILE A 159 4.46 10.70 10.43
CA ILE A 159 3.06 10.67 10.88
C ILE A 159 2.95 10.00 12.26
N ALA A 160 3.67 8.90 12.48
CA ALA A 160 3.66 8.24 13.78
C ALA A 160 4.16 9.16 14.90
N ALA A 161 5.22 9.94 14.67
CA ALA A 161 5.73 10.92 15.63
C ALA A 161 4.67 12.00 15.93
N GLU A 162 4.00 12.52 14.92
CA GLU A 162 2.92 13.52 15.07
C GLU A 162 1.71 12.98 15.84
N GLN A 163 1.40 11.68 15.68
CA GLN A 163 0.22 11.05 16.26
C GLN A 163 0.47 10.46 17.66
N ASN A 164 1.72 10.22 18.07
CA ASN A 164 2.07 9.63 19.37
C ASN A 164 1.66 10.48 20.57
N GLU A 165 1.66 11.80 20.42
CA GLU A 165 1.32 12.74 21.50
C GLU A 165 -0.21 12.86 21.72
N LEU A 166 -1.01 12.23 20.87
CA LEU A 166 -2.48 12.31 20.93
C LEU A 166 -3.05 11.08 21.65
N GLU A 167 -3.96 11.30 22.59
CA GLU A 167 -4.63 10.25 23.38
C GLU A 167 -5.26 9.17 22.48
N HIS A 168 -5.84 9.58 21.37
CA HIS A 168 -6.44 8.69 20.38
C HIS A 168 -5.81 8.92 19.00
N GLY A 169 -4.48 8.99 18.92
CA GLY A 169 -3.77 9.16 17.66
C GLY A 169 -3.94 7.98 16.70
N VAL A 170 -3.70 8.24 15.42
CA VAL A 170 -3.70 7.20 14.38
C VAL A 170 -2.39 6.42 14.45
N LYS A 171 -2.46 5.10 14.51
CA LYS A 171 -1.29 4.24 14.43
C LYS A 171 -0.84 4.11 12.98
N CYS A 172 0.43 4.37 12.69
CA CYS A 172 1.03 4.25 11.36
C CYS A 172 2.12 3.19 11.35
N ASN A 173 2.05 2.26 10.39
CA ASN A 173 3.06 1.24 10.17
C ASN A 173 3.33 1.08 8.67
N ALA A 174 4.54 0.62 8.32
CA ALA A 174 4.84 0.20 6.96
C ALA A 174 5.26 -1.27 6.93
N ILE A 175 4.92 -1.97 5.84
CA ILE A 175 5.18 -3.40 5.70
C ILE A 175 5.92 -3.65 4.38
N TYR A 176 7.03 -4.38 4.44
CA TYR A 176 7.69 -4.95 3.28
C TYR A 176 7.09 -6.32 2.99
N PRO A 177 6.39 -6.49 1.86
CA PRO A 177 5.65 -7.72 1.56
C PRO A 177 6.55 -8.85 1.02
N GLY A 178 7.88 -8.65 0.99
CA GLY A 178 8.78 -9.58 0.29
C GLY A 178 8.66 -9.50 -1.24
N VAL A 179 9.05 -10.56 -1.93
CA VAL A 179 8.92 -10.67 -3.39
C VAL A 179 7.67 -11.50 -3.70
N VAL A 180 6.64 -10.85 -4.25
CA VAL A 180 5.28 -11.41 -4.37
C VAL A 180 4.94 -11.66 -5.84
N ASP A 181 4.43 -12.84 -6.17
CA ASP A 181 4.07 -13.20 -7.54
C ASP A 181 2.85 -12.44 -8.05
N THR A 182 3.10 -11.31 -8.67
CA THR A 182 2.12 -10.37 -9.21
C THR A 182 2.50 -9.93 -10.62
N ASN A 183 1.60 -9.21 -11.31
CA ASN A 183 1.91 -8.63 -12.63
C ASN A 183 3.16 -7.73 -12.58
N MET A 184 3.41 -7.03 -11.47
CA MET A 184 4.64 -6.24 -11.28
C MET A 184 5.90 -7.11 -11.40
N GLN A 185 5.86 -8.35 -10.91
CA GLN A 185 6.95 -9.30 -11.07
C GLN A 185 7.13 -9.76 -12.52
N THR A 186 6.04 -9.90 -13.27
CA THR A 186 6.11 -10.20 -14.71
C THR A 186 6.82 -9.08 -15.46
N ASP A 187 6.47 -7.82 -15.16
CA ASP A 187 7.11 -6.64 -15.76
C ASP A 187 8.62 -6.60 -15.43
N ILE A 188 9.01 -6.91 -14.19
CA ILE A 188 10.43 -6.99 -13.79
C ILE A 188 11.17 -8.05 -14.59
N ARG A 189 10.64 -9.28 -14.66
CA ARG A 189 11.29 -10.40 -15.34
C ARG A 189 11.34 -10.24 -16.86
N SER A 190 10.49 -9.42 -17.46
CA SER A 190 10.52 -9.11 -18.90
C SER A 190 11.45 -7.95 -19.26
N THR A 191 12.07 -7.30 -18.28
CA THR A 191 12.99 -6.18 -18.51
C THR A 191 14.32 -6.69 -19.06
N ASN A 192 14.92 -5.92 -19.96
CA ASN A 192 16.24 -6.25 -20.50
C ASN A 192 17.33 -6.07 -19.42
N GLU A 193 18.31 -6.97 -19.38
CA GLU A 193 19.41 -6.94 -18.41
C GLU A 193 20.20 -5.62 -18.45
N LYS A 194 20.34 -5.00 -19.63
CA LYS A 194 21.01 -3.68 -19.77
C LYS A 194 20.30 -2.55 -19.01
N ASP A 195 18.98 -2.65 -18.82
CA ASP A 195 18.15 -1.68 -18.12
C ASP A 195 17.96 -2.06 -16.64
N PHE A 196 18.13 -3.34 -16.30
CA PHE A 196 18.01 -3.86 -14.94
C PHE A 196 18.95 -5.04 -14.68
N LYS A 197 20.14 -4.80 -14.20
CA LYS A 197 21.16 -5.84 -13.95
C LYS A 197 20.70 -6.96 -12.98
N ASN A 198 19.72 -6.69 -12.14
CA ASN A 198 19.21 -7.67 -11.18
C ASN A 198 18.10 -8.57 -11.77
N VAL A 199 17.78 -8.49 -13.07
CA VAL A 199 16.66 -9.23 -13.67
C VAL A 199 16.78 -10.73 -13.44
N GLN A 200 17.98 -11.29 -13.63
CA GLN A 200 18.23 -12.73 -13.47
C GLN A 200 17.83 -13.22 -12.06
N ARG A 201 18.15 -12.48 -11.00
CA ARG A 201 17.74 -12.83 -9.64
C ARG A 201 16.21 -13.00 -9.51
N PHE A 202 15.43 -12.17 -10.19
CA PHE A 202 13.96 -12.26 -10.13
C PHE A 202 13.41 -13.40 -10.99
N ILE A 203 14.10 -13.76 -12.06
CA ILE A 203 13.82 -14.97 -12.85
C ILE A 203 14.08 -16.20 -11.97
N ASP A 204 15.27 -16.29 -11.36
CA ASP A 204 15.66 -17.41 -10.48
C ASP A 204 14.67 -17.60 -9.31
N LEU A 205 14.21 -16.50 -8.67
CA LEU A 205 13.21 -16.58 -7.61
C LEU A 205 11.89 -17.20 -8.09
N LYS A 206 11.48 -16.93 -9.33
CA LYS A 206 10.26 -17.55 -9.90
C LYS A 206 10.50 -19.01 -10.26
N GLU A 207 11.61 -19.33 -10.90
CA GLU A 207 11.95 -20.70 -11.32
C GLU A 207 12.14 -21.66 -10.14
N ASN A 208 12.59 -21.13 -8.99
CA ASN A 208 12.80 -21.90 -7.76
C ASN A 208 11.62 -21.83 -6.77
N ASP A 209 10.43 -21.37 -7.21
CA ASP A 209 9.23 -21.24 -6.37
C ASP A 209 9.44 -20.46 -5.06
N GLN A 210 10.29 -19.42 -5.09
CA GLN A 210 10.65 -18.60 -3.93
C GLN A 210 9.84 -17.30 -3.83
N LEU A 211 8.83 -17.12 -4.67
CA LEU A 211 7.91 -15.99 -4.59
C LEU A 211 6.79 -16.29 -3.61
N TYR A 212 6.43 -15.28 -2.80
CA TYR A 212 5.21 -15.37 -2.00
C TYR A 212 3.98 -15.23 -2.89
N THR A 213 2.88 -15.89 -2.51
CA THR A 213 1.59 -15.63 -3.13
C THR A 213 0.95 -14.37 -2.54
N PRO A 214 0.10 -13.63 -3.28
CA PRO A 214 -0.66 -12.52 -2.74
C PRO A 214 -1.49 -12.90 -1.51
N GLU A 215 -2.06 -14.13 -1.50
CA GLU A 215 -2.90 -14.65 -0.42
C GLU A 215 -2.09 -14.85 0.87
N TYR A 216 -0.88 -15.42 0.78
CA TYR A 216 0.02 -15.57 1.93
C TYR A 216 0.38 -14.20 2.52
N VAL A 217 0.69 -13.23 1.66
CA VAL A 217 1.00 -11.85 2.09
C VAL A 217 -0.20 -11.20 2.77
N ALA A 218 -1.40 -11.37 2.22
CA ALA A 218 -2.63 -10.83 2.79
C ALA A 218 -2.94 -11.44 4.16
N GLU A 219 -2.78 -12.76 4.32
CA GLU A 219 -2.95 -13.47 5.59
C GLU A 219 -1.97 -12.96 6.65
N THR A 220 -0.70 -12.80 6.27
CA THR A 220 0.33 -12.30 7.18
C THR A 220 0.05 -10.86 7.61
N ILE A 221 -0.31 -9.97 6.67
CA ILE A 221 -0.66 -8.58 6.98
C ILE A 221 -1.89 -8.50 7.88
N PHE A 222 -2.93 -9.30 7.59
CA PHE A 222 -4.11 -9.40 8.43
C PHE A 222 -3.74 -9.83 9.86
N THR A 223 -2.92 -10.85 10.00
CA THR A 223 -2.43 -11.34 11.30
C THR A 223 -1.67 -10.25 12.07
N ILE A 224 -0.79 -9.51 11.41
CA ILE A 224 -0.06 -8.37 12.00
C ILE A 224 -1.04 -7.30 12.48
N ASP A 225 -2.04 -6.96 11.69
CA ASP A 225 -3.05 -5.95 12.03
C ASP A 225 -3.87 -6.36 13.25
N ILE A 226 -4.43 -7.58 13.26
CA ILE A 226 -5.30 -8.03 14.37
C ILE A 226 -4.54 -8.26 15.68
N GLN A 227 -3.31 -8.76 15.62
CA GLN A 227 -2.48 -8.95 16.81
C GLN A 227 -2.06 -7.63 17.45
N ASN A 228 -2.05 -6.54 16.69
CA ASN A 228 -1.74 -5.17 17.15
C ASN A 228 -0.41 -5.04 17.95
N LYS A 229 0.58 -5.89 17.65
CA LYS A 229 1.85 -5.95 18.39
C LYS A 229 2.88 -4.91 17.94
N LEU A 230 2.73 -4.33 16.75
CA LEU A 230 3.63 -3.30 16.26
C LEU A 230 3.50 -2.03 17.08
N LYS A 231 4.61 -1.34 17.31
CA LYS A 231 4.61 0.02 17.82
C LYS A 231 4.23 1.00 16.71
N ASN A 232 3.78 2.18 17.09
CA ASN A 232 3.55 3.25 16.11
C ASN A 232 4.88 3.66 15.49
N GLY A 233 4.93 3.73 14.16
CA GLY A 233 6.14 4.04 13.39
C GLY A 233 6.99 2.83 12.98
N ASP A 234 6.61 1.61 13.41
CA ASP A 234 7.35 0.41 13.01
C ASP A 234 7.27 0.17 11.49
N ILE A 235 8.42 -0.20 10.94
CA ILE A 235 8.55 -0.67 9.56
C ILE A 235 9.04 -2.11 9.65
N VAL A 236 8.25 -3.04 9.13
CA VAL A 236 8.51 -4.47 9.32
C VAL A 236 8.51 -5.23 8.00
N ASP A 237 9.27 -6.29 7.96
CA ASP A 237 9.28 -7.25 6.86
C ASP A 237 8.43 -8.47 7.25
N ILE A 238 7.55 -8.93 6.36
CA ILE A 238 6.69 -10.10 6.65
C ILE A 238 7.50 -11.35 6.97
N ARG A 239 8.72 -11.44 6.47
CA ARG A 239 9.63 -12.57 6.75
C ARG A 239 10.01 -12.71 8.22
N ASN A 240 9.82 -11.67 9.02
CA ASN A 240 10.05 -11.69 10.46
C ASN A 240 8.86 -12.27 11.26
N PHE A 241 7.78 -12.64 10.58
CA PHE A 241 6.54 -13.16 11.16
C PHE A 241 6.24 -14.61 10.71
N GLN A 242 7.26 -15.32 10.28
CA GLN A 242 7.19 -16.74 9.90
C GLN A 242 7.31 -17.66 11.11
#